data_1e606412393e07e9954cbb589c3be16c
#
_entry.id   1e606412393e07e9954cbb589c3be16c
#
_cell.length_a   1.000
_cell.length_b   1.000
_cell.length_c   1.000
_cell.angle_alpha   90.00
_cell.angle_beta   90.00
_cell.angle_gamma   90.00
#
_symmetry.space_group_name_H-M   'P 1'
#
loop_
_entity.id
_entity.type
_entity.pdbx_description
1 polymer ?
#
loop_
_entity_poly.entity_id
_entity_poly.type
_entity_poly.pdbx_seq_one_letter_code
_entity_poly.pdbx_strand_id
1 'polypeptide(L)'
;MRRNAGLNLSLALALGLLGLIASQTVPAQTDRNVLPARGQRLSQESMKSFQLRSDRTGDLGPARADWSKIGLINKSVNANTVQSYDTVPYWTDQFIVPGYDSNGNYQTNWPYTMVGTLPESGRTTTIKAPIVPLTFVGLDEHGNIFRDPDTGTPIIQVVTPNILKSVTQSPFFEPSSYTSGTGQYLDNMMRAQFWDRIHGGQKDSNWDNGWHNLLVPSIKTARTIYVPFGKLYYALNADKSCCAFVAVDSSALQTLLFPQTSPADNSTAIGAAELAGDITTKDIATFLSNNVYLYTGNISTCCEGAFHSYDYEPGTSRNGNRPRLYVLNYSPWMTMGILLNNYGDVGAMSHEMAELFNDPFIMNFTPWWESIDPAYGFPRCMNILEAADVIENFVSVPQIYTTLTHGRTYHVVNVANLSWFAAESPSRAHLAAYSFPDESTLTVLSAPNLQPNCSPAP
;
A
#
# COMPACT_ATOMS: atom_id res chain seq x y z
N MET A 1 -38.25 60.75 -31.34
CA MET A 1 -37.31 61.63 -32.08
C MET A 1 -36.08 60.82 -32.41
N ARG A 2 -35.91 60.32 -33.64
CA ARG A 2 -35.09 60.86 -34.74
C ARG A 2 -33.60 60.93 -34.27
N ARG A 3 -32.55 60.40 -34.88
CA ARG A 3 -32.31 59.87 -36.25
C ARG A 3 -30.88 59.28 -36.26
N ASN A 4 -30.67 58.17 -36.95
CA ASN A 4 -29.74 57.94 -38.08
C ASN A 4 -28.24 58.08 -37.80
N ALA A 5 -27.47 57.02 -38.03
CA ALA A 5 -26.99 56.47 -39.29
C ALA A 5 -25.57 57.00 -39.63
N GLY A 6 -24.67 56.16 -39.89
CA GLY A 6 -23.34 56.45 -40.43
C GLY A 6 -22.52 55.18 -40.72
N LEU A 7 -22.83 54.58 -41.84
CA LEU A 7 -22.01 53.58 -42.54
C LEU A 7 -20.73 54.29 -43.06
N ASN A 8 -19.56 53.73 -42.85
CA ASN A 8 -18.47 53.96 -43.77
C ASN A 8 -17.62 52.69 -43.95
N LEU A 9 -17.73 52.20 -45.11
CA LEU A 9 -16.94 51.20 -45.78
C LEU A 9 -15.54 51.79 -46.11
N SER A 10 -14.46 51.13 -45.77
CA SER A 10 -13.18 51.35 -46.44
C SER A 10 -12.48 50.04 -46.65
N LEU A 11 -12.47 49.69 -47.89
CA LEU A 11 -11.72 48.64 -48.57
C LEU A 11 -10.26 49.08 -48.66
N ALA A 12 -9.30 48.25 -48.21
CA ALA A 12 -7.96 48.25 -48.79
C ALA A 12 -7.09 47.07 -48.36
N LEU A 13 -6.71 46.38 -49.38
CA LEU A 13 -5.47 45.67 -49.63
C LEU A 13 -5.11 44.44 -48.82
N ALA A 14 -5.32 43.33 -49.51
CA ALA A 14 -4.57 42.08 -49.39
C ALA A 14 -3.09 42.30 -49.68
N LEU A 15 -2.22 41.96 -48.77
CA LEU A 15 -0.82 41.60 -49.04
C LEU A 15 -0.54 40.28 -48.35
N GLY A 16 -0.32 39.30 -49.22
CA GLY A 16 0.00 37.96 -48.82
C GLY A 16 1.35 37.91 -48.13
N LEU A 17 1.36 37.37 -46.92
CA LEU A 17 2.53 36.75 -46.34
C LEU A 17 2.21 35.25 -46.26
N LEU A 18 2.73 34.51 -47.26
CA LEU A 18 2.93 33.07 -47.13
C LEU A 18 3.92 32.83 -45.98
N GLY A 19 3.41 32.76 -44.75
CA GLY A 19 4.13 32.18 -43.64
C GLY A 19 4.18 30.67 -43.84
N LEU A 20 5.36 30.19 -44.18
CA LEU A 20 5.73 28.78 -44.10
C LEU A 20 5.40 28.33 -42.67
N ILE A 21 4.26 27.67 -42.50
CA ILE A 21 4.04 26.81 -41.35
C ILE A 21 5.01 25.63 -41.60
N ALA A 22 6.21 25.75 -41.05
CA ALA A 22 7.03 24.60 -40.81
C ALA A 22 6.23 23.74 -39.85
N SER A 23 5.51 22.76 -40.40
CA SER A 23 5.01 21.63 -39.63
C SER A 23 6.26 21.01 -38.98
N GLN A 24 6.48 21.37 -37.72
CA GLN A 24 7.32 20.57 -36.87
C GLN A 24 6.63 19.21 -36.84
N THR A 25 7.08 18.31 -37.66
CA THR A 25 6.88 16.89 -37.48
C THR A 25 7.47 16.62 -36.09
N VAL A 26 6.59 16.54 -35.08
CA VAL A 26 6.90 15.87 -33.84
C VAL A 26 7.49 14.53 -34.31
N PRO A 27 8.74 14.22 -34.01
CA PRO A 27 9.27 12.93 -34.39
C PRO A 27 8.29 11.92 -33.78
N ALA A 28 7.71 11.09 -34.63
CA ALA A 28 6.89 9.98 -34.20
C ALA A 28 7.69 9.32 -33.10
N GLN A 29 7.14 9.28 -31.91
CA GLN A 29 7.71 8.58 -30.78
C GLN A 29 7.83 7.14 -31.29
N THR A 30 9.03 6.84 -31.82
CA THR A 30 9.33 5.51 -32.29
C THR A 30 9.01 4.59 -31.14
N ASP A 31 8.13 3.68 -31.38
CA ASP A 31 7.73 2.59 -30.50
C ASP A 31 9.00 1.92 -29.94
N ARG A 32 9.53 2.48 -28.84
CA ARG A 32 10.65 1.89 -28.09
C ARG A 32 10.16 0.68 -27.27
N ASN A 33 8.96 0.23 -27.52
CA ASN A 33 8.30 -0.85 -26.81
C ASN A 33 8.44 -2.20 -27.49
N VAL A 34 9.30 -2.34 -28.49
CA VAL A 34 9.75 -3.67 -28.87
C VAL A 34 10.74 -4.10 -27.81
N LEU A 35 10.26 -4.89 -26.84
CA LEU A 35 11.10 -5.59 -25.89
C LEU A 35 12.24 -6.26 -26.64
N PRO A 36 13.51 -6.00 -26.31
CA PRO A 36 14.58 -6.72 -26.97
C PRO A 36 14.37 -8.20 -26.70
N ALA A 37 14.40 -9.01 -27.74
CA ALA A 37 14.28 -10.47 -27.70
C ALA A 37 15.37 -11.15 -26.82
N ARG A 38 16.24 -10.37 -26.22
CA ARG A 38 17.35 -10.75 -25.33
C ARG A 38 17.12 -10.16 -23.96
N GLY A 39 16.35 -10.84 -23.09
CA GLY A 39 16.29 -10.55 -21.67
C GLY A 39 16.12 -9.06 -21.32
N GLN A 40 15.24 -8.78 -20.41
CA GLN A 40 14.79 -7.42 -20.08
C GLN A 40 15.75 -6.76 -19.08
N ARG A 41 17.03 -6.64 -19.46
CA ARG A 41 18.03 -5.99 -18.61
C ARG A 41 17.87 -4.48 -18.63
N LEU A 42 17.75 -3.90 -17.46
CA LEU A 42 17.73 -2.45 -17.25
C LEU A 42 19.15 -1.96 -16.93
N SER A 43 19.48 -0.76 -17.40
CA SER A 43 20.70 -0.08 -16.94
C SER A 43 20.47 0.49 -15.54
N GLN A 44 21.54 0.68 -14.77
CA GLN A 44 21.45 1.39 -13.49
C GLN A 44 20.95 2.84 -13.64
N GLU A 45 21.23 3.46 -14.76
CA GLU A 45 20.72 4.79 -15.12
C GLU A 45 19.19 4.78 -15.28
N SER A 46 18.65 3.76 -15.96
CA SER A 46 17.21 3.61 -16.13
C SER A 46 16.48 3.40 -14.80
N MET A 47 17.09 2.69 -13.85
CA MET A 47 16.50 2.46 -12.54
C MET A 47 16.33 3.76 -11.74
N LYS A 48 17.28 4.68 -11.84
CA LYS A 48 17.22 5.98 -11.16
C LYS A 48 16.07 6.87 -11.63
N SER A 49 15.43 6.54 -12.75
CA SER A 49 14.25 7.26 -13.23
C SER A 49 12.93 6.73 -12.63
N PHE A 50 12.96 5.60 -11.96
CA PHE A 50 11.78 5.02 -11.35
C PHE A 50 11.52 5.60 -9.96
N GLN A 51 10.25 5.84 -9.67
CA GLN A 51 9.77 6.24 -8.35
C GLN A 51 8.91 5.13 -7.79
N LEU A 52 8.96 4.96 -6.48
CA LEU A 52 7.97 4.15 -5.79
C LEU A 52 6.63 4.86 -5.96
N ARG A 53 5.60 4.10 -6.25
CA ARG A 53 4.22 4.57 -6.39
C ARG A 53 3.40 3.91 -5.31
N SER A 54 2.39 4.61 -4.84
CA SER A 54 1.38 4.01 -4.01
C SER A 54 0.72 2.85 -4.74
N ASP A 55 0.41 1.85 -3.96
CA ASP A 55 -0.27 0.67 -4.40
C ASP A 55 -1.67 1.02 -4.95
N ARG A 56 -2.10 0.26 -5.93
CA ARG A 56 -3.49 0.13 -6.29
C ARG A 56 -4.06 -1.08 -5.55
N THR A 57 -4.24 -0.95 -4.25
CA THR A 57 -4.69 -2.05 -3.38
C THR A 57 -5.90 -2.83 -3.92
N GLY A 58 -6.74 -2.19 -4.71
CA GLY A 58 -7.84 -2.87 -5.38
C GLY A 58 -7.46 -3.76 -6.58
N ASP A 59 -6.26 -3.61 -7.14
CA ASP A 59 -5.90 -4.24 -8.41
C ASP A 59 -5.12 -5.56 -8.25
N LEU A 60 -4.47 -5.80 -7.10
CA LEU A 60 -3.60 -6.96 -6.88
C LEU A 60 -4.18 -8.02 -5.94
N GLY A 61 -5.21 -7.69 -5.17
CA GLY A 61 -5.91 -8.68 -4.35
C GLY A 61 -6.78 -9.61 -5.20
N PRO A 62 -6.92 -10.89 -4.84
CA PRO A 62 -7.89 -11.74 -5.51
C PRO A 62 -9.27 -11.19 -5.24
N ALA A 63 -9.99 -10.81 -6.27
CA ALA A 63 -11.41 -10.47 -6.23
C ALA A 63 -12.28 -11.70 -5.83
N ARG A 64 -11.78 -12.55 -4.93
CA ARG A 64 -12.43 -13.78 -4.49
C ARG A 64 -13.39 -13.58 -3.35
N ALA A 65 -13.22 -12.49 -2.59
CA ALA A 65 -14.16 -12.20 -1.54
C ALA A 65 -15.48 -11.73 -2.17
N ASP A 66 -16.51 -12.48 -1.97
CA ASP A 66 -17.87 -12.01 -2.20
C ASP A 66 -18.19 -11.02 -1.07
N TRP A 67 -17.90 -9.76 -1.32
CA TRP A 67 -18.11 -8.66 -0.39
C TRP A 67 -19.55 -8.61 0.17
N SER A 68 -20.53 -9.10 -0.58
CA SER A 68 -21.91 -9.21 -0.11
C SER A 68 -22.05 -10.20 1.05
N LYS A 69 -21.14 -11.17 1.15
CA LYS A 69 -21.10 -12.18 2.22
C LYS A 69 -20.25 -11.76 3.41
N ILE A 70 -19.35 -10.80 3.24
CA ILE A 70 -18.50 -10.32 4.34
C ILE A 70 -19.30 -9.48 5.36
N GLY A 71 -20.58 -9.27 5.18
CA GLY A 71 -21.51 -8.81 6.24
C GLY A 71 -21.14 -7.52 6.98
N LEU A 72 -20.02 -6.91 6.64
CA LEU A 72 -19.47 -5.71 7.26
C LEU A 72 -20.07 -4.45 6.66
N ILE A 73 -20.64 -4.56 5.46
CA ILE A 73 -21.21 -3.44 4.74
C ILE A 73 -22.68 -3.29 5.16
N ASN A 74 -23.04 -2.14 5.70
CA ASN A 74 -24.40 -1.63 5.82
C ASN A 74 -25.34 -2.20 6.89
N LYS A 75 -24.88 -2.80 7.96
CA LYS A 75 -25.75 -2.94 9.14
C LYS A 75 -25.00 -2.42 10.35
N SER A 76 -25.65 -1.55 11.12
CA SER A 76 -25.24 -1.20 12.48
C SER A 76 -24.83 -2.47 13.21
N VAL A 77 -23.53 -2.76 13.18
CA VAL A 77 -23.00 -3.94 13.85
C VAL A 77 -23.00 -3.59 15.32
N ASN A 78 -23.93 -4.14 16.07
CA ASN A 78 -23.81 -4.18 17.51
C ASN A 78 -22.43 -4.77 17.82
N ALA A 79 -21.67 -4.11 18.67
CA ALA A 79 -20.34 -4.54 19.14
C ALA A 79 -20.33 -5.97 19.73
N ASN A 80 -21.47 -6.60 19.86
CA ASN A 80 -21.70 -7.96 20.34
C ASN A 80 -21.92 -9.00 19.22
N THR A 81 -21.82 -8.65 17.95
CA THR A 81 -21.93 -9.64 16.88
C THR A 81 -20.70 -10.53 16.90
N VAL A 82 -20.96 -11.81 17.11
CA VAL A 82 -19.98 -12.89 17.04
C VAL A 82 -19.20 -12.76 15.73
N GLN A 83 -17.89 -12.76 15.83
CA GLN A 83 -16.99 -12.79 14.71
C GLN A 83 -17.41 -13.90 13.72
N SER A 84 -17.99 -13.53 12.59
CA SER A 84 -18.57 -14.48 11.63
C SER A 84 -17.51 -15.13 10.75
N TYR A 85 -16.28 -14.57 10.74
CA TYR A 85 -15.16 -15.04 9.94
C TYR A 85 -14.09 -15.67 10.81
N ASP A 86 -13.41 -16.66 10.24
CA ASP A 86 -12.20 -17.21 10.80
C ASP A 86 -11.01 -16.37 10.24
N THR A 87 -10.59 -15.38 11.01
CA THR A 87 -9.56 -14.42 10.62
C THR A 87 -8.81 -13.88 11.84
N VAL A 88 -7.89 -12.96 11.65
CA VAL A 88 -7.18 -12.21 12.72
C VAL A 88 -8.17 -11.57 13.69
N PRO A 89 -7.79 -11.29 14.93
CA PRO A 89 -8.61 -10.47 15.81
C PRO A 89 -8.89 -9.12 15.16
N TYR A 90 -10.15 -8.72 15.14
CA TYR A 90 -10.58 -7.42 14.63
C TYR A 90 -11.74 -6.88 15.45
N TRP A 91 -11.94 -5.59 15.35
CA TRP A 91 -13.07 -4.89 15.93
C TRP A 91 -13.66 -3.91 14.92
N THR A 92 -14.91 -3.53 15.16
CA THR A 92 -15.63 -2.62 14.27
C THR A 92 -16.17 -1.45 15.06
N ASP A 93 -16.18 -0.30 14.44
CA ASP A 93 -16.80 0.92 14.95
C ASP A 93 -17.22 1.79 13.79
N GLN A 94 -17.57 3.04 14.04
CA GLN A 94 -17.94 4.02 13.02
C GLN A 94 -17.45 5.40 13.40
N PHE A 95 -17.09 6.20 12.41
CA PHE A 95 -16.89 7.64 12.59
C PHE A 95 -18.03 8.41 11.94
N ILE A 96 -18.18 9.66 12.32
CA ILE A 96 -19.26 10.52 11.87
C ILE A 96 -18.67 11.69 11.11
N VAL A 97 -19.12 11.89 9.87
CA VAL A 97 -18.81 13.08 9.07
C VAL A 97 -20.14 13.76 8.72
N PRO A 98 -20.51 14.82 9.40
CA PRO A 98 -21.79 15.47 9.20
C PRO A 98 -21.96 15.97 7.76
N GLY A 99 -23.07 15.59 7.14
CA GLY A 99 -23.51 16.19 5.89
C GLY A 99 -22.87 15.66 4.62
N TYR A 100 -22.22 14.48 4.64
CA TYR A 100 -21.58 13.94 3.44
C TYR A 100 -21.81 12.44 3.24
N ASP A 101 -22.11 12.03 2.01
CA ASP A 101 -22.05 10.65 1.55
C ASP A 101 -21.44 10.54 0.15
N SER A 102 -21.13 9.31 -0.29
CA SER A 102 -20.54 9.02 -1.59
C SER A 102 -21.42 9.38 -2.80
N ASN A 103 -22.71 9.65 -2.58
CA ASN A 103 -23.69 9.95 -3.63
C ASN A 103 -24.24 11.39 -3.56
N GLY A 104 -23.60 12.23 -2.73
CA GLY A 104 -24.11 13.58 -2.46
C GLY A 104 -25.30 13.62 -1.52
N ASN A 105 -25.70 12.47 -0.92
CA ASN A 105 -26.66 12.41 0.16
C ASN A 105 -25.93 12.51 1.50
N TYR A 106 -26.66 12.79 2.55
CA TYR A 106 -26.07 12.99 3.88
C TYR A 106 -25.86 11.66 4.62
N GLN A 107 -24.80 10.93 4.27
CA GLN A 107 -24.36 9.83 5.12
C GLN A 107 -23.58 10.40 6.31
N THR A 108 -24.04 10.10 7.51
CA THR A 108 -23.37 10.58 8.72
C THR A 108 -22.45 9.52 9.33
N ASN A 109 -22.70 8.24 9.09
CA ASN A 109 -22.01 7.14 9.73
C ASN A 109 -21.16 6.36 8.72
N TRP A 110 -19.88 6.25 9.02
CA TRP A 110 -18.89 5.52 8.22
C TRP A 110 -18.34 4.36 9.06
N PRO A 111 -18.82 3.13 8.83
CA PRO A 111 -18.32 1.98 9.57
C PRO A 111 -16.90 1.64 9.12
N TYR A 112 -16.11 1.17 10.08
CA TYR A 112 -14.75 0.69 9.82
C TYR A 112 -14.43 -0.55 10.65
N THR A 113 -13.44 -1.29 10.19
CA THR A 113 -12.93 -2.50 10.84
C THR A 113 -11.41 -2.38 10.96
N MET A 114 -10.88 -2.62 12.15
CA MET A 114 -9.45 -2.54 12.40
C MET A 114 -8.93 -3.77 13.13
N VAL A 115 -7.64 -4.02 13.00
CA VAL A 115 -6.95 -5.13 13.66
C VAL A 115 -6.97 -4.95 15.20
N GLY A 116 -7.11 -6.05 15.92
CA GLY A 116 -7.00 -6.09 17.38
C GLY A 116 -8.33 -6.18 18.11
N THR A 117 -8.45 -5.45 19.20
CA THR A 117 -9.66 -5.33 20.06
C THR A 117 -10.01 -3.87 20.23
N LEU A 118 -11.23 -3.60 20.69
CA LEU A 118 -11.68 -2.23 21.00
C LEU A 118 -10.70 -1.51 21.94
N PRO A 119 -10.31 -0.27 21.64
CA PRO A 119 -9.37 0.50 22.49
C PRO A 119 -9.79 0.59 23.95
N GLU A 120 -11.07 0.78 24.23
CA GLU A 120 -11.58 0.88 25.60
C GLU A 120 -11.50 -0.42 26.40
N SER A 121 -11.25 -1.54 25.71
CA SER A 121 -11.12 -2.84 26.39
C SER A 121 -9.90 -2.92 27.32
N GLY A 122 -8.88 -2.10 27.07
CA GLY A 122 -7.60 -2.14 27.79
C GLY A 122 -6.85 -3.46 27.61
N ARG A 123 -7.16 -4.22 26.57
CA ARG A 123 -6.55 -5.55 26.34
C ARG A 123 -5.33 -5.45 25.45
N THR A 124 -4.32 -6.22 25.79
CA THR A 124 -3.21 -6.50 24.88
C THR A 124 -3.60 -7.63 23.93
N THR A 125 -3.55 -7.34 22.64
CA THR A 125 -3.71 -8.34 21.57
C THR A 125 -2.32 -8.67 21.02
N THR A 126 -1.93 -9.94 21.07
CA THR A 126 -0.68 -10.42 20.49
C THR A 126 -0.99 -11.25 19.24
N ILE A 127 -0.44 -10.83 18.10
CA ILE A 127 -0.69 -11.44 16.80
C ILE A 127 0.63 -12.00 16.28
N LYS A 128 0.62 -13.25 15.83
CA LYS A 128 1.77 -13.83 15.14
C LYS A 128 1.94 -13.16 13.78
N ALA A 129 3.18 -12.84 13.44
CA ALA A 129 3.56 -12.22 12.17
C ALA A 129 4.59 -13.11 11.45
N PRO A 130 4.13 -14.18 10.78
CA PRO A 130 5.00 -15.03 9.99
C PRO A 130 5.60 -14.24 8.81
N ILE A 131 6.90 -14.36 8.64
CA ILE A 131 7.66 -13.79 7.52
C ILE A 131 8.01 -14.93 6.59
N VAL A 132 7.43 -14.96 5.41
CA VAL A 132 7.67 -15.94 4.35
C VAL A 132 8.64 -15.31 3.33
N PRO A 133 9.92 -15.69 3.33
CA PRO A 133 10.87 -15.15 2.37
C PRO A 133 10.54 -15.64 0.96
N LEU A 134 10.60 -14.75 -0.03
CA LEU A 134 10.39 -15.08 -1.43
C LEU A 134 11.72 -15.13 -2.18
N THR A 135 11.88 -16.15 -3.00
CA THR A 135 12.93 -16.25 -4.00
C THR A 135 12.31 -16.09 -5.38
N PHE A 136 12.76 -15.10 -6.14
CA PHE A 136 12.30 -14.89 -7.51
C PHE A 136 13.31 -15.48 -8.48
N VAL A 137 12.82 -16.31 -9.40
CA VAL A 137 13.62 -16.96 -10.43
C VAL A 137 13.05 -16.59 -11.78
N GLY A 138 13.80 -15.85 -12.59
CA GLY A 138 13.42 -15.59 -13.98
C GLY A 138 13.57 -16.85 -14.83
N LEU A 139 12.59 -17.12 -15.69
CA LEU A 139 12.64 -18.23 -16.65
C LEU A 139 12.87 -17.72 -18.07
N ASP A 140 13.54 -18.51 -18.88
CA ASP A 140 13.65 -18.33 -20.33
C ASP A 140 12.39 -18.86 -21.07
N GLU A 141 12.34 -18.70 -22.38
CA GLU A 141 11.23 -19.15 -23.22
C GLU A 141 11.00 -20.67 -23.22
N HIS A 142 11.99 -21.42 -22.74
CA HIS A 142 11.96 -22.89 -22.62
C HIS A 142 11.65 -23.36 -21.19
N GLY A 143 11.46 -22.40 -20.24
CA GLY A 143 11.21 -22.71 -18.83
C GLY A 143 12.46 -23.04 -18.00
N ASN A 144 13.67 -22.83 -18.55
CA ASN A 144 14.90 -22.96 -17.76
C ASN A 144 15.20 -21.64 -17.03
N ILE A 145 16.10 -21.72 -16.04
CA ILE A 145 16.57 -20.51 -15.35
C ILE A 145 17.23 -19.56 -16.36
N PHE A 146 16.63 -18.38 -16.49
CA PHE A 146 17.14 -17.34 -17.37
C PHE A 146 18.49 -16.84 -16.88
N ARG A 147 19.43 -16.68 -17.80
CA ARG A 147 20.76 -16.15 -17.54
C ARG A 147 20.99 -14.88 -18.34
N ASP A 148 21.59 -13.89 -17.68
CA ASP A 148 22.02 -12.68 -18.37
C ASP A 148 22.91 -13.01 -19.57
N PRO A 149 22.59 -12.57 -20.78
CA PRO A 149 23.29 -13.01 -22.00
C PRO A 149 24.75 -12.56 -22.07
N ASP A 150 25.12 -11.49 -21.39
CA ASP A 150 26.47 -10.93 -21.42
C ASP A 150 27.38 -11.51 -20.37
N THR A 151 26.82 -11.87 -19.19
CA THR A 151 27.61 -12.32 -18.03
C THR A 151 27.39 -13.78 -17.69
N GLY A 152 26.34 -14.43 -18.19
CA GLY A 152 25.94 -15.77 -17.81
C GLY A 152 25.33 -15.87 -16.40
N THR A 153 25.15 -14.75 -15.70
CA THR A 153 24.62 -14.70 -14.34
C THR A 153 23.16 -15.18 -14.32
N PRO A 154 22.81 -16.17 -13.49
CA PRO A 154 21.42 -16.58 -13.35
C PRO A 154 20.58 -15.48 -12.69
N ILE A 155 19.39 -15.24 -13.19
CA ILE A 155 18.50 -14.25 -12.61
C ILE A 155 17.69 -14.88 -11.49
N ILE A 156 18.26 -14.79 -10.29
CA ILE A 156 17.69 -15.32 -9.06
C ILE A 156 17.86 -14.28 -7.96
N GLN A 157 16.75 -13.75 -7.47
CA GLN A 157 16.73 -12.76 -6.39
C GLN A 157 16.25 -13.41 -5.08
N VAL A 158 17.03 -13.27 -4.03
CA VAL A 158 16.78 -13.94 -2.75
C VAL A 158 16.73 -12.94 -1.59
N VAL A 159 15.98 -13.29 -0.56
CA VAL A 159 16.05 -12.62 0.74
C VAL A 159 17.19 -13.25 1.54
N THR A 160 18.21 -12.45 1.87
CA THR A 160 19.37 -12.95 2.59
C THR A 160 19.11 -13.11 4.09
N PRO A 161 19.88 -13.94 4.82
CA PRO A 161 19.77 -14.03 6.28
C PRO A 161 19.97 -12.67 7.00
N ASN A 162 20.81 -11.79 6.45
CA ASN A 162 21.02 -10.46 7.02
C ASN A 162 19.77 -9.57 6.87
N ILE A 163 19.06 -9.68 5.76
CA ILE A 163 17.77 -8.98 5.55
C ILE A 163 16.75 -9.52 6.57
N LEU A 164 16.62 -10.84 6.68
CA LEU A 164 15.67 -11.45 7.63
C LEU A 164 15.95 -11.00 9.08
N LYS A 165 17.22 -11.00 9.47
CA LYS A 165 17.63 -10.48 10.78
C LYS A 165 17.26 -9.01 10.92
N SER A 166 17.50 -8.19 9.91
CA SER A 166 17.18 -6.77 9.96
C SER A 166 15.67 -6.53 10.06
N VAL A 167 14.86 -7.27 9.32
CA VAL A 167 13.41 -7.18 9.39
C VAL A 167 12.89 -7.58 10.78
N THR A 168 13.38 -8.70 11.35
CA THR A 168 12.94 -9.14 12.68
C THR A 168 13.41 -8.22 13.83
N GLN A 169 14.43 -7.41 13.60
CA GLN A 169 14.93 -6.39 14.54
C GLN A 169 14.40 -4.98 14.21
N SER A 170 13.47 -4.86 13.30
CA SER A 170 12.89 -3.57 12.90
C SER A 170 11.86 -3.05 13.90
N PRO A 171 11.45 -1.79 13.79
CA PRO A 171 10.43 -1.18 14.63
C PRO A 171 9.06 -1.88 14.62
N PHE A 172 8.82 -2.79 13.71
CA PHE A 172 7.61 -3.62 13.71
C PHE A 172 7.56 -4.60 14.88
N PHE A 173 8.70 -5.11 15.27
CA PHE A 173 8.81 -6.20 16.24
C PHE A 173 9.56 -5.80 17.49
N GLU A 174 10.34 -4.75 17.43
CA GLU A 174 11.16 -4.26 18.53
C GLU A 174 10.77 -2.84 18.90
N PRO A 175 10.88 -2.46 20.19
CA PRO A 175 10.50 -1.14 20.62
C PRO A 175 11.38 -0.04 20.01
N SER A 176 10.74 1.05 19.57
CA SER A 176 11.35 2.31 19.15
C SER A 176 10.67 3.46 19.89
N SER A 177 11.31 4.63 19.90
CA SER A 177 10.78 5.80 20.56
C SER A 177 10.06 6.71 19.58
N TYR A 178 8.87 7.13 19.95
CA TYR A 178 8.00 8.07 19.24
C TYR A 178 7.51 9.15 20.21
N THR A 179 6.91 10.21 19.72
CA THR A 179 6.32 11.27 20.54
C THR A 179 5.22 10.74 21.47
N SER A 180 4.44 9.78 21.00
CA SER A 180 3.35 9.13 21.74
C SER A 180 3.81 8.04 22.71
N GLY A 181 5.10 7.67 22.74
CA GLY A 181 5.63 6.65 23.65
C GLY A 181 6.69 5.76 23.01
N THR A 182 7.05 4.69 23.73
CA THR A 182 8.03 3.69 23.29
C THR A 182 7.34 2.34 23.10
N GLY A 183 7.52 1.73 21.93
CA GLY A 183 6.93 0.44 21.57
C GLY A 183 7.12 0.10 20.11
N GLN A 184 6.40 -0.90 19.64
CA GLN A 184 6.39 -1.26 18.21
C GLN A 184 5.72 -0.16 17.40
N TYR A 185 6.14 0.02 16.14
CA TYR A 185 5.64 1.07 15.24
C TYR A 185 4.11 1.03 15.10
N LEU A 186 3.54 -0.12 14.75
CA LEU A 186 2.10 -0.26 14.54
C LEU A 186 1.29 -0.13 15.83
N ASP A 187 1.81 -0.63 16.95
CA ASP A 187 1.18 -0.46 18.25
C ASP A 187 1.09 1.02 18.63
N ASN A 188 2.21 1.76 18.49
CA ASN A 188 2.22 3.21 18.78
C ASN A 188 1.35 3.99 17.79
N MET A 189 1.32 3.61 16.53
CA MET A 189 0.41 4.21 15.52
C MET A 189 -1.04 4.10 15.97
N MET A 190 -1.49 2.90 16.30
CA MET A 190 -2.86 2.66 16.74
C MET A 190 -3.16 3.37 18.06
N ARG A 191 -2.22 3.38 19.01
CA ARG A 191 -2.36 4.07 20.29
C ARG A 191 -2.39 5.58 20.14
N ALA A 192 -1.57 6.16 19.27
CA ALA A 192 -1.58 7.59 18.96
C ALA A 192 -2.91 7.99 18.31
N GLN A 193 -3.41 7.22 17.36
CA GLN A 193 -4.67 7.46 16.66
C GLN A 193 -5.89 7.43 17.61
N PHE A 194 -5.91 6.50 18.57
CA PHE A 194 -7.01 6.32 19.53
C PHE A 194 -6.67 6.87 20.92
N TRP A 195 -5.84 7.91 20.99
CA TRP A 195 -5.32 8.46 22.25
C TRP A 195 -6.40 8.77 23.27
N ASP A 196 -7.42 9.53 22.90
CA ASP A 196 -8.52 9.88 23.81
C ASP A 196 -9.26 8.65 24.33
N ARG A 197 -9.40 7.61 23.54
CA ARG A 197 -10.13 6.38 23.92
C ARG A 197 -9.35 5.54 24.94
N ILE A 198 -8.03 5.50 24.84
CA ILE A 198 -7.18 4.76 25.77
C ILE A 198 -6.84 5.56 27.03
N HIS A 199 -7.04 6.88 27.01
CA HIS A 199 -6.80 7.78 28.15
C HIS A 199 -8.10 8.30 28.78
N GLY A 200 -9.25 7.68 28.48
CA GLY A 200 -10.54 8.01 29.09
C GLY A 200 -11.09 9.39 28.73
N GLY A 201 -10.74 9.90 27.55
CA GLY A 201 -11.17 11.23 27.08
C GLY A 201 -10.43 12.40 27.72
N GLN A 202 -9.37 12.14 28.46
CA GLN A 202 -8.55 13.18 29.11
C GLN A 202 -7.20 13.29 28.40
N LYS A 203 -7.03 14.33 27.61
CA LYS A 203 -5.82 14.53 26.79
C LYS A 203 -4.51 14.61 27.59
N ASP A 204 -4.58 15.08 28.81
CA ASP A 204 -3.43 15.28 29.68
C ASP A 204 -3.35 14.26 30.83
N SER A 205 -4.10 13.17 30.74
CA SER A 205 -4.10 12.14 31.76
C SER A 205 -2.86 11.24 31.62
N ASN A 206 -2.15 11.04 32.74
CA ASN A 206 -1.12 10.00 32.85
C ASN A 206 -1.74 8.59 32.94
N TRP A 207 -3.06 8.46 32.93
CA TRP A 207 -3.74 7.20 32.98
C TRP A 207 -3.80 6.61 31.58
N ASP A 208 -3.43 5.37 31.48
CA ASP A 208 -3.42 4.56 30.27
C ASP A 208 -4.09 3.23 30.61
N ASN A 209 -5.01 2.80 29.77
CA ASN A 209 -5.77 1.58 30.02
C ASN A 209 -5.01 0.28 29.69
N GLY A 210 -3.79 0.37 29.15
CA GLY A 210 -2.97 -0.79 28.80
C GLY A 210 -3.38 -1.50 27.50
N TRP A 211 -4.10 -0.83 26.61
CA TRP A 211 -4.44 -1.39 25.29
C TRP A 211 -3.25 -1.43 24.36
N HIS A 212 -2.96 -2.61 23.80
CA HIS A 212 -1.85 -2.83 22.88
C HIS A 212 -2.21 -3.79 21.76
N ASN A 213 -1.58 -3.63 20.59
CA ASN A 213 -1.61 -4.56 19.46
C ASN A 213 -0.16 -4.90 19.08
N LEU A 214 0.33 -6.04 19.58
CA LEU A 214 1.72 -6.43 19.43
C LEU A 214 1.89 -7.52 18.38
N LEU A 215 2.95 -7.41 17.58
CA LEU A 215 3.36 -8.41 16.60
C LEU A 215 4.51 -9.27 17.15
N VAL A 216 4.44 -10.58 16.87
CA VAL A 216 5.52 -11.53 17.19
C VAL A 216 6.02 -12.18 15.92
N PRO A 217 7.25 -11.90 15.48
CA PRO A 217 7.76 -12.40 14.22
C PRO A 217 8.13 -13.89 14.30
N SER A 218 7.99 -14.57 13.16
CA SER A 218 8.55 -15.90 12.96
C SER A 218 8.95 -16.10 11.51
N ILE A 219 10.21 -16.45 11.25
CA ILE A 219 10.67 -16.73 9.90
C ILE A 219 10.18 -18.11 9.49
N LYS A 220 9.60 -18.20 8.30
CA LYS A 220 9.05 -19.41 7.71
C LYS A 220 9.91 -19.93 6.57
N THR A 221 9.54 -21.09 6.05
CA THR A 221 10.18 -21.68 4.88
C THR A 221 10.05 -20.76 3.67
N ALA A 222 11.16 -20.48 3.00
CA ALA A 222 11.15 -19.67 1.79
C ALA A 222 10.31 -20.33 0.68
N ARG A 223 9.63 -19.50 -0.11
CA ARG A 223 8.87 -19.91 -1.30
C ARG A 223 9.52 -19.37 -2.55
N THR A 224 9.55 -20.19 -3.60
CA THR A 224 10.13 -19.80 -4.89
C THR A 224 9.02 -19.43 -5.86
N ILE A 225 9.16 -18.26 -6.47
CA ILE A 225 8.30 -17.75 -7.54
C ILE A 225 9.08 -17.83 -8.85
N TYR A 226 8.61 -18.67 -9.76
CA TYR A 226 9.19 -18.82 -11.11
C TYR A 226 8.46 -17.86 -12.05
N VAL A 227 9.11 -16.75 -12.39
CA VAL A 227 8.54 -15.71 -13.25
C VAL A 227 8.72 -16.08 -14.71
N PRO A 228 7.64 -16.20 -15.49
CA PRO A 228 7.71 -16.59 -16.91
C PRO A 228 8.54 -15.60 -17.74
N PHE A 229 9.05 -16.08 -18.86
CA PHE A 229 9.75 -15.25 -19.85
C PHE A 229 8.89 -14.05 -20.26
N GLY A 230 9.52 -12.90 -20.36
CA GLY A 230 8.83 -11.67 -20.73
C GLY A 230 8.05 -10.96 -19.63
N LYS A 231 8.00 -11.52 -18.42
CA LYS A 231 7.28 -10.97 -17.26
C LYS A 231 8.20 -10.43 -16.16
N LEU A 232 9.50 -10.31 -16.45
CA LEU A 232 10.49 -9.85 -15.48
C LEU A 232 11.52 -8.95 -16.18
N TYR A 233 11.78 -7.80 -15.56
CA TYR A 233 12.94 -6.95 -15.85
C TYR A 233 13.93 -7.03 -14.70
N TYR A 234 15.22 -6.82 -14.96
CA TYR A 234 16.24 -6.89 -13.93
C TYR A 234 17.39 -5.93 -14.19
N ALA A 235 18.12 -5.59 -13.15
CA ALA A 235 19.44 -4.97 -13.25
C ALA A 235 20.44 -5.72 -12.38
N LEU A 236 21.64 -5.93 -12.89
CA LEU A 236 22.72 -6.56 -12.13
C LEU A 236 23.36 -5.55 -11.17
N ASN A 237 23.92 -6.06 -10.09
CA ASN A 237 24.82 -5.33 -9.22
C ASN A 237 26.08 -4.89 -9.98
N ALA A 238 26.84 -3.95 -9.42
CA ALA A 238 28.08 -3.46 -10.03
C ALA A 238 29.13 -4.57 -10.24
N ASP A 239 29.13 -5.58 -9.37
CA ASP A 239 29.99 -6.77 -9.47
C ASP A 239 29.44 -7.83 -10.44
N LYS A 240 28.38 -7.52 -11.18
CA LYS A 240 27.67 -8.41 -12.10
C LYS A 240 26.90 -9.58 -11.44
N SER A 241 26.79 -9.62 -10.14
CA SER A 241 25.88 -10.54 -9.44
C SER A 241 24.41 -10.14 -9.62
N CYS A 242 23.49 -11.05 -9.47
CA CYS A 242 22.04 -10.79 -9.45
C CYS A 242 21.57 -10.55 -8.03
N CYS A 243 20.64 -9.64 -7.81
CA CYS A 243 20.23 -8.52 -8.66
C CYS A 243 20.20 -7.25 -7.79
N ALA A 244 20.58 -6.12 -8.35
CA ALA A 244 20.35 -4.83 -7.69
C ALA A 244 18.85 -4.49 -7.65
N PHE A 245 18.12 -4.92 -8.68
CA PHE A 245 16.72 -4.60 -8.89
C PHE A 245 16.06 -5.68 -9.75
N VAL A 246 14.82 -6.01 -9.41
CA VAL A 246 13.93 -6.85 -10.22
C VAL A 246 12.57 -6.15 -10.29
N ALA A 247 11.97 -6.09 -11.46
CA ALA A 247 10.59 -5.67 -11.63
C ALA A 247 9.78 -6.80 -12.28
N VAL A 248 8.64 -7.14 -11.68
CA VAL A 248 7.77 -8.22 -12.12
C VAL A 248 6.44 -7.63 -12.59
N ASP A 249 5.88 -8.19 -13.67
CA ASP A 249 4.54 -7.84 -14.11
C ASP A 249 3.52 -8.17 -13.01
N SER A 250 2.72 -7.19 -12.59
CA SER A 250 1.78 -7.30 -11.47
C SER A 250 0.76 -8.42 -11.67
N SER A 251 0.25 -8.58 -12.89
CA SER A 251 -0.72 -9.64 -13.20
C SER A 251 -0.09 -11.03 -13.15
N ALA A 252 1.18 -11.15 -13.54
CA ALA A 252 1.92 -12.39 -13.41
C ALA A 252 2.17 -12.73 -11.93
N LEU A 253 2.60 -11.73 -11.13
CA LEU A 253 2.79 -11.95 -9.69
C LEU A 253 1.49 -12.38 -9.02
N GLN A 254 0.36 -11.73 -9.30
CA GLN A 254 -0.93 -12.11 -8.74
C GLN A 254 -1.23 -13.61 -8.96
N THR A 255 -1.01 -14.09 -10.17
CA THR A 255 -1.26 -15.50 -10.51
C THR A 255 -0.30 -16.47 -9.82
N LEU A 256 0.96 -16.05 -9.58
CA LEU A 256 2.00 -16.88 -8.97
C LEU A 256 1.97 -16.85 -7.44
N LEU A 257 1.42 -15.78 -6.88
CA LEU A 257 1.40 -15.56 -5.44
C LEU A 257 0.12 -16.10 -4.81
N PHE A 258 -1.05 -15.77 -5.37
CA PHE A 258 -2.35 -16.12 -4.79
C PHE A 258 -2.90 -17.45 -5.30
N PRO A 259 -3.51 -18.26 -4.43
CA PRO A 259 -4.18 -19.50 -4.84
C PRO A 259 -5.23 -19.24 -5.92
N GLN A 260 -5.24 -20.09 -6.96
CA GLN A 260 -6.22 -20.03 -8.04
C GLN A 260 -7.38 -21.00 -7.79
N THR A 261 -7.28 -21.86 -6.79
CA THR A 261 -8.26 -22.87 -6.40
C THR A 261 -8.68 -22.69 -4.95
N SER A 262 -9.85 -23.19 -4.59
CA SER A 262 -10.30 -23.27 -3.20
C SER A 262 -10.84 -24.68 -2.94
N PRO A 263 -10.29 -25.42 -1.97
CA PRO A 263 -9.20 -25.00 -1.08
C PRO A 263 -7.88 -24.70 -1.85
N ALA A 264 -7.01 -23.94 -1.21
CA ALA A 264 -5.69 -23.63 -1.75
C ALA A 264 -4.87 -24.88 -2.04
N ASP A 265 -4.04 -24.83 -3.06
CA ASP A 265 -3.07 -25.85 -3.40
C ASP A 265 -1.62 -25.32 -3.30
N ASN A 266 -0.64 -26.15 -3.54
CA ASN A 266 0.77 -25.76 -3.46
C ASN A 266 1.35 -25.14 -4.74
N SER A 267 0.51 -24.79 -5.71
CA SER A 267 0.95 -24.21 -6.99
C SER A 267 1.39 -22.74 -6.85
N THR A 268 0.99 -22.07 -5.78
CA THR A 268 1.28 -20.67 -5.51
C THR A 268 2.00 -20.49 -4.15
N ALA A 269 2.65 -19.35 -3.96
CA ALA A 269 3.42 -19.12 -2.74
C ALA A 269 2.54 -19.04 -1.48
N ILE A 270 1.38 -18.36 -1.56
CA ILE A 270 0.41 -18.27 -0.47
C ILE A 270 -0.20 -19.65 -0.19
N GLY A 271 -0.73 -20.32 -1.21
CA GLY A 271 -1.34 -21.63 -1.03
C GLY A 271 -0.38 -22.68 -0.45
N ALA A 272 0.87 -22.66 -0.89
CA ALA A 272 1.91 -23.54 -0.31
C ALA A 272 2.20 -23.20 1.17
N ALA A 273 2.13 -21.91 1.56
CA ALA A 273 2.34 -21.50 2.95
C ALA A 273 1.15 -21.89 3.84
N GLU A 274 -0.07 -21.76 3.34
CA GLU A 274 -1.30 -22.18 4.02
C GLU A 274 -1.32 -23.69 4.25
N LEU A 275 -1.07 -24.48 3.21
CA LEU A 275 -1.05 -25.95 3.31
C LEU A 275 0.04 -26.47 4.25
N ALA A 276 1.19 -25.81 4.31
CA ALA A 276 2.26 -26.14 5.24
C ALA A 276 1.97 -25.72 6.69
N GLY A 277 0.94 -24.88 6.91
CA GLY A 277 0.66 -24.29 8.22
C GLY A 277 1.69 -23.21 8.61
N ASP A 278 2.43 -22.68 7.65
CA ASP A 278 3.37 -21.58 7.87
C ASP A 278 2.62 -20.27 8.17
N ILE A 279 1.44 -20.12 7.59
CA ILE A 279 0.50 -19.04 7.86
C ILE A 279 -0.87 -19.60 8.23
N THR A 280 -1.61 -18.90 9.07
CA THR A 280 -2.96 -19.25 9.51
C THR A 280 -3.88 -18.04 9.45
N THR A 281 -5.17 -18.27 9.55
CA THR A 281 -6.16 -17.18 9.63
C THR A 281 -6.01 -16.29 10.87
N LYS A 282 -5.15 -16.64 11.83
CA LYS A 282 -4.92 -15.86 13.05
C LYS A 282 -3.64 -15.01 12.98
N ASP A 283 -2.95 -15.07 11.86
CA ASP A 283 -1.68 -14.43 11.64
C ASP A 283 -1.82 -13.22 10.72
N ILE A 284 -0.88 -12.28 10.80
CA ILE A 284 -0.65 -11.27 9.76
C ILE A 284 0.64 -11.66 9.05
N ALA A 285 0.52 -12.20 7.85
CA ALA A 285 1.64 -12.73 7.11
C ALA A 285 2.35 -11.67 6.26
N THR A 286 3.68 -11.68 6.25
CA THR A 286 4.49 -10.89 5.31
C THR A 286 5.18 -11.80 4.31
N PHE A 287 4.87 -11.64 3.03
CA PHE A 287 5.59 -12.24 1.92
C PHE A 287 6.72 -11.28 1.52
N LEU A 288 7.90 -11.55 2.08
CA LEU A 288 9.04 -10.66 1.99
C LEU A 288 9.89 -10.95 0.75
N SER A 289 10.15 -9.93 -0.05
CA SER A 289 11.10 -9.98 -1.16
C SER A 289 12.33 -9.08 -0.90
N ASN A 290 13.28 -9.05 -1.83
CA ASN A 290 14.45 -8.20 -1.77
C ASN A 290 14.58 -7.40 -3.06
N ASN A 291 14.34 -6.10 -3.03
CA ASN A 291 14.38 -5.21 -4.20
C ASN A 291 13.57 -5.75 -5.39
N VAL A 292 12.40 -6.33 -5.12
CA VAL A 292 11.48 -6.78 -6.17
C VAL A 292 10.26 -5.88 -6.18
N TYR A 293 10.06 -5.18 -7.27
CA TYR A 293 9.01 -4.18 -7.50
C TYR A 293 8.07 -4.65 -8.59
N LEU A 294 6.93 -3.97 -8.74
CA LEU A 294 5.91 -4.35 -9.69
C LEU A 294 5.75 -3.28 -10.78
N TYR A 295 5.33 -3.72 -11.95
CA TYR A 295 4.91 -2.83 -13.03
C TYR A 295 3.63 -3.38 -13.69
N THR A 296 2.79 -2.50 -14.21
CA THR A 296 1.53 -2.88 -14.85
C THR A 296 1.64 -2.69 -16.35
N GLY A 297 1.62 -3.79 -17.10
CA GLY A 297 1.63 -3.80 -18.56
C GLY A 297 2.94 -3.38 -19.20
N ASN A 298 3.53 -2.25 -18.81
CA ASN A 298 4.77 -1.72 -19.36
C ASN A 298 5.73 -1.29 -18.23
N ILE A 299 7.02 -1.53 -18.40
CA ILE A 299 8.04 -1.16 -17.39
C ILE A 299 8.06 0.36 -17.08
N SER A 300 7.61 1.21 -17.99
CA SER A 300 7.48 2.64 -17.72
C SER A 300 6.47 2.98 -16.63
N THR A 301 5.60 2.03 -16.26
CA THR A 301 4.67 2.16 -15.13
C THR A 301 5.27 1.70 -13.80
N CYS A 302 6.53 1.28 -13.79
CA CYS A 302 7.24 0.92 -12.55
C CYS A 302 7.38 2.16 -11.65
N CYS A 303 7.30 2.09 -10.36
CA CYS A 303 7.27 0.86 -9.59
C CYS A 303 6.20 0.93 -8.51
N GLU A 304 5.39 -0.11 -8.43
CA GLU A 304 4.62 -0.40 -7.22
C GLU A 304 5.52 -1.22 -6.30
N GLY A 305 5.61 -0.84 -5.02
CA GLY A 305 6.56 -1.46 -4.09
C GLY A 305 5.98 -2.64 -3.37
N ALA A 306 4.78 -2.50 -2.86
CA ALA A 306 4.18 -3.41 -1.92
C ALA A 306 2.66 -3.40 -2.07
N PHE A 307 1.96 -4.25 -1.37
CA PHE A 307 0.51 -4.21 -1.21
C PHE A 307 0.09 -5.02 0.02
N HIS A 308 -1.03 -4.66 0.64
CA HIS A 308 -1.73 -5.50 1.60
C HIS A 308 -2.97 -6.13 0.97
N SER A 309 -3.37 -7.29 1.47
CA SER A 309 -4.49 -8.04 0.94
C SER A 309 -4.92 -9.15 1.90
N TYR A 310 -5.83 -9.98 1.45
CA TYR A 310 -6.16 -11.24 2.11
C TYR A 310 -6.45 -12.33 1.08
N ASP A 311 -6.21 -13.59 1.42
CA ASP A 311 -6.77 -14.71 0.68
C ASP A 311 -8.06 -15.18 1.35
N TYR A 312 -9.05 -15.49 0.52
CA TYR A 312 -10.36 -15.95 0.97
C TYR A 312 -10.55 -17.43 0.68
N GLU A 313 -10.93 -18.16 1.69
CA GLU A 313 -11.40 -19.52 1.53
C GLU A 313 -12.78 -19.75 2.15
N PRO A 314 -13.63 -20.57 1.51
CA PRO A 314 -14.90 -20.93 2.09
C PRO A 314 -14.71 -21.72 3.39
N GLY A 315 -15.70 -21.64 4.25
CA GLY A 315 -15.73 -22.40 5.48
C GLY A 315 -15.80 -23.92 5.24
N THR A 316 -15.34 -24.66 6.24
CA THR A 316 -15.41 -26.12 6.27
C THR A 316 -16.17 -26.58 7.52
N SER A 317 -16.62 -27.84 7.54
CA SER A 317 -17.25 -28.40 8.74
C SER A 317 -16.35 -28.37 9.97
N ARG A 318 -15.00 -28.38 9.76
CA ARG A 318 -14.01 -28.33 10.86
C ARG A 318 -13.97 -26.97 11.57
N ASN A 319 -14.31 -25.89 10.89
CA ASN A 319 -14.37 -24.55 11.49
C ASN A 319 -15.79 -23.99 11.62
N GLY A 320 -16.81 -24.87 11.60
CA GLY A 320 -18.20 -24.50 11.70
C GLY A 320 -18.74 -23.77 10.48
N ASN A 321 -18.22 -24.07 9.30
CA ASN A 321 -18.57 -23.47 8.01
C ASN A 321 -18.35 -21.93 7.94
N ARG A 322 -17.46 -21.41 8.81
CA ARG A 322 -17.10 -19.99 8.76
C ARG A 322 -16.08 -19.74 7.63
N PRO A 323 -16.31 -18.76 6.76
CA PRO A 323 -15.31 -18.36 5.78
C PRO A 323 -13.99 -17.99 6.46
N ARG A 324 -12.87 -18.28 5.81
CA ARG A 324 -11.51 -18.04 6.29
C ARG A 324 -10.88 -16.91 5.50
N LEU A 325 -10.27 -15.97 6.22
CA LEU A 325 -9.51 -14.88 5.63
C LEU A 325 -8.07 -14.94 6.16
N TYR A 326 -7.11 -15.10 5.27
CA TYR A 326 -5.69 -15.04 5.56
C TYR A 326 -5.17 -13.65 5.25
N VAL A 327 -5.00 -12.83 6.26
CA VAL A 327 -4.57 -11.44 6.10
C VAL A 327 -3.06 -11.38 5.88
N LEU A 328 -2.63 -10.67 4.86
CA LEU A 328 -1.23 -10.67 4.43
C LEU A 328 -0.80 -9.34 3.79
N ASN A 329 0.50 -9.15 3.72
CA ASN A 329 1.11 -8.16 2.84
C ASN A 329 2.25 -8.79 2.02
N TYR A 330 2.48 -8.23 0.84
CA TYR A 330 3.68 -8.42 0.04
C TYR A 330 4.53 -7.16 0.16
N SER A 331 5.78 -7.29 0.56
CA SER A 331 6.68 -6.14 0.70
C SER A 331 8.13 -6.49 0.38
N PRO A 332 8.86 -5.64 -0.34
CA PRO A 332 10.29 -5.77 -0.50
C PRO A 332 11.05 -5.18 0.69
N TRP A 333 12.16 -5.80 1.05
CA TRP A 333 13.26 -5.08 1.65
C TRP A 333 13.85 -4.18 0.58
N MET A 334 13.98 -2.90 0.86
CA MET A 334 14.43 -1.89 -0.11
C MET A 334 15.86 -1.44 0.18
N THR A 335 16.71 -1.48 -0.82
CA THR A 335 18.03 -0.87 -0.73
C THR A 335 17.92 0.62 -1.04
N MET A 336 18.35 1.48 -0.11
CA MET A 336 18.35 2.94 -0.30
C MET A 336 19.06 3.35 -1.59
N GLY A 337 18.45 4.30 -2.30
CA GLY A 337 19.02 4.91 -3.50
C GLY A 337 18.86 4.11 -4.79
N ILE A 338 18.12 3.00 -4.77
CA ILE A 338 17.72 2.29 -5.99
C ILE A 338 16.63 3.08 -6.73
N LEU A 339 15.64 3.55 -6.00
CA LEU A 339 14.57 4.41 -6.52
C LEU A 339 14.85 5.87 -6.20
N LEU A 340 14.14 6.79 -6.87
CA LEU A 340 14.36 8.24 -6.72
C LEU A 340 13.97 8.79 -5.35
N ASN A 341 13.05 8.15 -4.67
CA ASN A 341 12.57 8.59 -3.37
C ASN A 341 13.42 8.01 -2.22
N ASN A 342 13.28 8.62 -1.04
CA ASN A 342 14.05 8.23 0.15
C ASN A 342 13.52 6.96 0.83
N TYR A 343 12.73 6.16 0.14
CA TYR A 343 12.28 4.87 0.65
C TYR A 343 13.45 3.90 0.76
N GLY A 344 13.51 3.21 1.88
CA GLY A 344 14.56 2.23 2.14
C GLY A 344 14.11 1.20 3.16
N ASP A 345 14.91 0.17 3.34
CA ASP A 345 14.75 -0.94 4.28
C ASP A 345 13.31 -1.45 4.42
N VAL A 346 12.60 -1.08 5.49
CA VAL A 346 11.21 -1.50 5.76
C VAL A 346 10.17 -0.45 5.36
N GLY A 347 10.53 0.55 4.57
CA GLY A 347 9.62 1.65 4.18
C GLY A 347 8.33 1.16 3.52
N ALA A 348 8.45 0.34 2.47
CA ALA A 348 7.27 -0.23 1.81
C ALA A 348 6.45 -1.14 2.74
N MET A 349 7.12 -1.93 3.59
CA MET A 349 6.43 -2.74 4.61
C MET A 349 5.67 -1.86 5.60
N SER A 350 6.22 -0.70 5.99
CA SER A 350 5.55 0.20 6.94
C SER A 350 4.31 0.84 6.36
N HIS A 351 4.31 1.12 5.07
CA HIS A 351 3.15 1.59 4.33
C HIS A 351 2.01 0.57 4.43
N GLU A 352 2.22 -0.60 3.87
CA GLU A 352 1.19 -1.63 3.77
C GLU A 352 0.70 -2.17 5.12
N MET A 353 1.61 -2.32 6.07
CA MET A 353 1.24 -2.81 7.40
C MET A 353 0.44 -1.78 8.19
N ALA A 354 0.70 -0.48 8.00
CA ALA A 354 -0.10 0.57 8.62
C ALA A 354 -1.52 0.59 8.03
N GLU A 355 -1.66 0.44 6.73
CA GLU A 355 -2.95 0.34 6.06
C GLU A 355 -3.68 -0.93 6.46
N LEU A 356 -3.02 -2.08 6.44
CA LEU A 356 -3.58 -3.35 6.90
C LEU A 356 -4.13 -3.28 8.34
N PHE A 357 -3.46 -2.56 9.26
CA PHE A 357 -3.98 -2.41 10.62
C PHE A 357 -5.23 -1.53 10.66
N ASN A 358 -5.33 -0.56 9.77
CA ASN A 358 -6.47 0.35 9.64
C ASN A 358 -7.58 -0.21 8.75
N ASP A 359 -7.25 -1.09 7.79
CA ASP A 359 -8.21 -1.70 6.86
C ASP A 359 -7.81 -3.13 6.46
N PRO A 360 -7.89 -4.11 7.36
CA PRO A 360 -7.39 -5.47 7.11
C PRO A 360 -8.12 -6.21 5.99
N PHE A 361 -9.24 -5.70 5.52
CA PHE A 361 -10.08 -6.35 4.51
C PHE A 361 -10.36 -5.45 3.30
N ILE A 362 -9.68 -4.34 3.17
CA ILE A 362 -9.77 -3.38 2.04
C ILE A 362 -11.23 -2.96 1.80
N MET A 363 -11.91 -2.52 2.85
CA MET A 363 -13.34 -2.19 2.77
C MET A 363 -13.81 -1.13 3.76
N ASN A 364 -12.89 -0.43 4.38
CA ASN A 364 -13.20 0.72 5.21
C ASN A 364 -13.42 1.95 4.32
N PHE A 365 -14.65 2.14 3.87
CA PHE A 365 -14.98 3.29 3.06
C PHE A 365 -14.91 4.58 3.87
N THR A 366 -14.44 5.63 3.20
CA THR A 366 -14.33 6.99 3.74
C THR A 366 -15.07 7.98 2.84
N PRO A 367 -15.34 9.20 3.28
CA PRO A 367 -15.62 10.29 2.35
C PRO A 367 -14.54 10.35 1.27
N TRP A 368 -14.90 10.75 0.06
CA TRP A 368 -13.95 10.94 -1.01
C TRP A 368 -12.83 11.89 -0.60
N TRP A 369 -11.61 11.48 -0.81
CA TRP A 369 -10.42 12.29 -0.64
C TRP A 369 -9.54 12.21 -1.89
N GLU A 370 -8.70 13.20 -2.09
CA GLU A 370 -7.87 13.31 -3.26
C GLU A 370 -6.43 12.92 -2.90
N SER A 371 -5.95 11.89 -3.56
CA SER A 371 -4.53 11.55 -3.57
C SER A 371 -3.89 12.21 -4.77
N ILE A 372 -2.87 13.03 -4.53
CA ILE A 372 -2.06 13.63 -5.59
C ILE A 372 -0.96 12.65 -5.91
N ASP A 373 -1.16 11.82 -6.93
CA ASP A 373 -0.10 10.99 -7.47
C ASP A 373 0.64 11.74 -8.58
N PRO A 374 1.86 12.26 -8.34
CA PRO A 374 2.60 13.00 -9.35
C PRO A 374 2.98 12.15 -10.56
N ALA A 375 2.97 10.83 -10.42
CA ALA A 375 3.29 9.91 -11.49
C ALA A 375 2.21 9.84 -12.57
N TYR A 376 0.97 10.14 -12.22
CA TYR A 376 -0.16 10.14 -13.17
C TYR A 376 -0.54 11.54 -13.65
N GLY A 377 0.05 12.59 -13.07
CA GLY A 377 -0.25 13.98 -13.43
C GLY A 377 -1.70 14.42 -13.16
N PHE A 378 -2.48 13.60 -12.46
CA PHE A 378 -3.86 13.86 -12.11
C PHE A 378 -4.10 13.55 -10.63
N PRO A 379 -4.95 14.35 -9.94
CA PRO A 379 -5.44 13.98 -8.62
C PRO A 379 -6.22 12.67 -8.72
N ARG A 380 -5.85 11.71 -7.87
CA ARG A 380 -6.56 10.44 -7.75
C ARG A 380 -7.58 10.55 -6.63
N CYS A 381 -8.84 10.38 -6.96
CA CYS A 381 -9.90 10.34 -5.97
C CYS A 381 -10.02 8.94 -5.37
N MET A 382 -9.98 8.87 -4.05
CA MET A 382 -10.14 7.63 -3.28
C MET A 382 -11.26 7.80 -2.26
N ASN A 383 -11.91 6.71 -1.92
CA ASN A 383 -12.96 6.65 -0.90
C ASN A 383 -12.78 5.43 0.02
N ILE A 384 -11.56 4.97 0.14
CA ILE A 384 -11.16 3.88 1.02
C ILE A 384 -10.09 4.38 1.98
N LEU A 385 -9.93 3.72 3.13
CA LEU A 385 -9.03 4.14 4.20
C LEU A 385 -7.61 3.63 3.93
N GLU A 386 -6.89 4.32 3.04
CA GLU A 386 -5.48 4.08 2.74
C GLU A 386 -4.64 5.12 3.51
N ALA A 387 -4.23 4.74 4.71
CA ALA A 387 -3.68 5.69 5.67
C ALA A 387 -2.32 6.27 5.26
N ALA A 388 -1.50 5.51 4.56
CA ALA A 388 -0.18 5.92 4.11
C ALA A 388 -0.22 6.71 2.79
N ASP A 389 -1.15 6.39 1.91
CA ASP A 389 -1.35 7.03 0.61
C ASP A 389 -1.61 8.54 0.72
N VAL A 390 -2.26 8.96 1.80
CA VAL A 390 -2.53 10.39 2.04
C VAL A 390 -1.25 11.20 2.02
N ILE A 391 -0.22 10.74 2.74
CA ILE A 391 1.03 11.49 2.94
C ILE A 391 2.03 11.20 1.83
N GLU A 392 2.06 10.01 1.27
CA GLU A 392 2.97 9.65 0.19
C GLU A 392 2.87 10.61 -1.01
N ASN A 393 1.69 11.14 -1.23
CA ASN A 393 1.41 12.04 -2.35
C ASN A 393 1.60 13.54 -2.03
N PHE A 394 1.95 13.88 -0.79
CA PHE A 394 2.25 15.25 -0.39
C PHE A 394 3.75 15.54 -0.52
N VAL A 395 4.17 16.04 -1.68
CA VAL A 395 5.59 16.40 -1.93
C VAL A 395 6.14 17.49 -1.00
N SER A 396 5.28 18.22 -0.30
CA SER A 396 5.64 19.32 0.60
C SER A 396 5.85 18.91 2.05
N VAL A 397 5.57 17.66 2.41
CA VAL A 397 5.67 17.16 3.79
C VAL A 397 6.58 15.93 3.86
N PRO A 398 7.19 15.66 5.03
CA PRO A 398 8.00 14.46 5.21
C PRO A 398 7.16 13.19 5.06
N GLN A 399 7.51 12.38 4.06
CA GLN A 399 6.86 11.08 3.84
C GLN A 399 7.46 10.01 4.75
N ILE A 400 8.76 10.13 5.03
CA ILE A 400 9.55 9.14 5.75
C ILE A 400 9.97 9.67 7.11
N TYR A 401 9.78 8.86 8.13
CA TYR A 401 10.28 9.03 9.47
C TYR A 401 11.44 8.08 9.74
N THR A 402 12.50 8.57 10.36
CA THR A 402 13.65 7.73 10.72
C THR A 402 13.62 7.40 12.20
N THR A 403 13.79 6.13 12.52
CA THR A 403 13.85 5.65 13.89
C THR A 403 15.01 4.70 14.10
N LEU A 404 15.45 4.55 15.35
CA LEU A 404 16.60 3.74 15.73
C LEU A 404 16.16 2.52 16.53
N THR A 405 16.53 1.33 16.05
CA THR A 405 16.28 0.08 16.77
C THR A 405 17.53 -0.81 16.67
N HIS A 406 17.98 -1.36 17.80
CA HIS A 406 19.22 -2.16 17.88
C HIS A 406 20.46 -1.49 17.26
N GLY A 407 20.57 -0.16 17.38
CA GLY A 407 21.70 0.60 16.81
C GLY A 407 21.67 0.75 15.29
N ARG A 408 20.58 0.38 14.64
CA ARG A 408 20.34 0.56 13.21
C ARG A 408 19.22 1.56 12.97
N THR A 409 19.46 2.47 12.04
CA THR A 409 18.42 3.39 11.54
C THR A 409 17.48 2.65 10.58
N TYR A 410 16.19 2.83 10.77
CA TYR A 410 15.12 2.34 9.90
C TYR A 410 14.29 3.49 9.37
N HIS A 411 13.70 3.28 8.21
CA HIS A 411 12.85 4.23 7.53
C HIS A 411 11.42 3.69 7.51
N VAL A 412 10.52 4.35 8.23
CA VAL A 412 9.09 4.04 8.23
C VAL A 412 8.32 5.21 7.65
N VAL A 413 7.16 4.96 7.07
CA VAL A 413 6.34 6.04 6.49
C VAL A 413 5.60 6.81 7.57
N ASN A 414 5.28 8.07 7.27
CA ASN A 414 4.27 8.82 7.98
C ASN A 414 2.90 8.47 7.41
N VAL A 415 1.91 8.29 8.28
CA VAL A 415 0.54 7.93 7.90
C VAL A 415 -0.47 8.91 8.46
N ALA A 416 -1.61 9.06 7.80
CA ALA A 416 -2.72 9.83 8.31
C ALA A 416 -3.49 9.06 9.37
N ASN A 417 -3.93 9.74 10.43
CA ASN A 417 -4.80 9.20 11.47
C ASN A 417 -6.27 9.15 10.99
N LEU A 418 -7.07 8.27 11.58
CA LEU A 418 -8.51 8.16 11.30
C LEU A 418 -9.24 9.51 11.43
N SER A 419 -8.83 10.36 12.37
CA SER A 419 -9.39 11.71 12.55
C SER A 419 -9.26 12.60 11.31
N TRP A 420 -8.24 12.36 10.47
CA TRP A 420 -8.08 13.06 9.21
C TRP A 420 -9.20 12.69 8.23
N PHE A 421 -9.48 11.40 8.06
CA PHE A 421 -10.55 10.89 7.20
C PHE A 421 -11.96 11.25 7.71
N ALA A 422 -12.09 11.31 9.03
CA ALA A 422 -13.34 11.69 9.69
C ALA A 422 -13.61 13.21 9.64
N ALA A 423 -12.69 14.01 9.08
CA ALA A 423 -12.73 15.46 9.14
C ALA A 423 -12.97 15.99 10.57
N GLU A 424 -12.40 15.31 11.56
CA GLU A 424 -12.62 15.57 12.97
C GLU A 424 -11.76 16.76 13.43
N SER A 425 -12.37 17.78 13.99
CA SER A 425 -11.66 18.97 14.47
C SER A 425 -12.19 19.41 15.85
N PRO A 426 -11.31 19.45 16.88
CA PRO A 426 -9.93 18.98 16.87
C PRO A 426 -9.81 17.45 16.78
N SER A 427 -8.68 16.94 16.29
CA SER A 427 -8.39 15.51 16.29
C SER A 427 -8.36 14.96 17.73
N ARG A 428 -8.82 13.72 17.91
CA ARG A 428 -8.74 12.99 19.18
C ARG A 428 -7.45 12.18 19.34
N ALA A 429 -6.59 12.21 18.33
CA ALA A 429 -5.29 11.57 18.40
C ALA A 429 -4.34 12.30 19.35
N HIS A 430 -3.20 11.70 19.64
CA HIS A 430 -2.15 12.30 20.45
C HIS A 430 -1.78 13.69 19.93
N LEU A 431 -1.61 14.66 20.83
CA LEU A 431 -1.35 16.07 20.54
C LEU A 431 -2.31 16.72 19.53
N ALA A 432 -3.50 16.18 19.36
CA ALA A 432 -4.47 16.59 18.33
C ALA A 432 -3.92 16.54 16.89
N ALA A 433 -2.94 15.68 16.64
CA ALA A 433 -2.31 15.49 15.34
C ALA A 433 -3.20 14.68 14.37
N TYR A 434 -2.94 14.83 13.10
CA TYR A 434 -3.60 14.06 12.03
C TYR A 434 -2.67 13.06 11.37
N SER A 435 -1.42 12.92 11.86
CA SER A 435 -0.40 12.02 11.31
C SER A 435 0.43 11.36 12.40
N PHE A 436 1.12 10.28 12.03
CA PHE A 436 2.03 9.51 12.87
C PHE A 436 3.12 8.88 11.96
N PRO A 437 4.38 8.69 12.37
CA PRO A 437 5.02 9.04 13.66
C PRO A 437 5.37 10.51 13.84
N ASP A 438 5.55 11.25 12.74
CA ASP A 438 5.76 12.70 12.82
C ASP A 438 4.40 13.39 12.89
N GLU A 439 4.02 13.74 14.12
CA GLU A 439 2.75 14.39 14.40
C GLU A 439 2.67 15.83 13.90
N SER A 440 3.78 16.38 13.42
CA SER A 440 3.82 17.71 12.80
C SER A 440 3.54 17.70 11.29
N THR A 441 3.51 16.54 10.68
CA THR A 441 3.29 16.39 9.21
C THR A 441 1.88 16.85 8.82
N LEU A 442 0.85 16.41 9.54
CA LEU A 442 -0.53 16.82 9.33
C LEU A 442 -1.10 17.36 10.65
N THR A 443 -0.97 18.66 10.90
CA THR A 443 -1.47 19.31 12.10
C THR A 443 -2.82 19.99 11.94
N VAL A 444 -3.24 20.21 10.68
CA VAL A 444 -4.49 20.88 10.33
C VAL A 444 -5.17 20.09 9.23
N LEU A 445 -6.47 19.87 9.35
CA LEU A 445 -7.27 19.44 8.23
C LEU A 445 -7.20 20.52 7.13
N SER A 446 -6.68 20.17 5.97
CA SER A 446 -6.98 20.97 4.79
C SER A 446 -8.48 20.87 4.55
N ALA A 447 -9.15 22.01 4.65
CA ALA A 447 -10.60 22.12 4.53
C ALA A 447 -11.13 21.56 3.21
N PRO A 448 -12.34 21.14 3.26
CA PRO A 448 -12.67 19.78 3.56
C PRO A 448 -11.94 18.90 2.55
N ASN A 449 -11.28 17.92 3.02
CA ASN A 449 -10.70 16.85 2.21
C ASN A 449 -11.74 16.10 1.37
N LEU A 450 -12.94 16.55 1.46
CA LEU A 450 -14.09 16.28 0.63
C LEU A 450 -13.90 17.06 -0.65
N GLN A 451 -12.97 16.60 -1.48
CA GLN A 451 -12.59 17.34 -2.68
C GLN A 451 -13.82 17.54 -3.57
N PRO A 452 -14.18 18.78 -3.91
CA PRO A 452 -15.31 19.06 -4.79
C PRO A 452 -15.11 18.47 -6.20
N ASN A 453 -13.87 18.10 -6.53
CA ASN A 453 -13.51 17.48 -7.81
C ASN A 453 -13.57 15.95 -7.77
N CYS A 454 -13.65 15.34 -6.59
CA CYS A 454 -13.90 13.92 -6.43
C CYS A 454 -15.40 13.68 -6.46
N SER A 455 -15.99 13.76 -7.64
CA SER A 455 -17.34 13.24 -7.83
C SER A 455 -17.33 11.74 -7.59
N PRO A 456 -18.42 11.17 -7.03
CA PRO A 456 -18.60 9.74 -7.08
C PRO A 456 -18.35 9.30 -8.53
N ALA A 457 -17.51 8.28 -8.70
CA ALA A 457 -17.29 7.72 -10.01
C ALA A 457 -18.62 7.34 -10.63
N PRO A 458 -18.80 7.56 -11.92
CA PRO A 458 -20.02 7.23 -12.61
C PRO A 458 -20.38 5.75 -12.51
#